data_8d41fb4cd00a30aff4ab9baa5197dd6b
#
_entry.id   8d41fb4cd00a30aff4ab9baa5197dd6b
#
_cell.length_a   1.000
_cell.length_b   1.000
_cell.length_c   1.000
_cell.angle_alpha   90.00
_cell.angle_beta   90.00
_cell.angle_gamma   90.00
#
_symmetry.space_group_name_H-M   'P 1'
#
loop_
_entity.id
_entity.type
_entity.pdbx_description
1 polymer ?
#
loop_
_entity_poly.entity_id
_entity_poly.type
_entity_poly.pdbx_seq_one_letter_code
_entity_poly.pdbx_strand_id
1 'polypeptide(L)'
;MNDNLSRRSFLQRSGLVGAGLTAAQFLPLRFLQAQPTNDVLNPLAHYPNRNWEQLYRNQYAYDREFSWVCAPNDTHNCRITAHVRNGVIVRLGEQYDVHTYTDLYGKHASAAWGNRHCAKGYTFHRILYGPYRLKHPIVRRGWKRWADDGFPTLTPEVKAKYKFDTRGTDKFERISWDDAFSYIAKAMKAIATRYSGDAGAKLLESQGYPPEMIDDMGGAGTRTIKTRGGMGLLGVLGKYGMYRLCNSLALLDVHIRGVKQEDAKGGRVWSNYTWHGDQAPGHPWVHGLQNSETDFNDLRNSKLIIMNGKNLVENKMADAHWFVEAMERGCKIVVIAPEYGAPSTKADYWIPVRPSTDAALWLGVTRLMIDNKWYDETFVKQFTDFPLLVRTDNGKRLRAAEVFP
;
A
#
# COMPACT_ATOMS: atom_id res chain seq x y z
N MET A 1 26.07 26.49 9.09
CA MET A 1 27.01 27.36 8.38
C MET A 1 26.23 28.02 7.27
N ASN A 2 25.85 29.28 7.46
CA ASN A 2 25.16 30.09 6.47
C ASN A 2 26.25 30.85 5.69
N ASP A 3 26.66 30.31 4.55
CA ASP A 3 27.48 31.10 3.60
C ASP A 3 26.55 32.01 2.80
N ASN A 4 26.37 33.23 3.31
CA ASN A 4 25.82 34.29 2.51
C ASN A 4 26.84 34.68 1.42
N LEU A 5 26.62 34.15 0.22
CA LEU A 5 27.39 34.53 -0.96
C LEU A 5 27.20 36.01 -1.20
N SER A 6 28.24 36.81 -0.91
CA SER A 6 28.22 38.25 -1.23
C SER A 6 28.15 38.46 -2.75
N ARG A 7 27.53 39.55 -3.20
CA ARG A 7 27.52 39.92 -4.63
C ARG A 7 28.91 39.91 -5.26
N ARG A 8 29.92 40.22 -4.48
CA ARG A 8 31.33 40.26 -4.92
C ARG A 8 31.86 38.81 -5.15
N SER A 9 31.56 37.89 -4.29
CA SER A 9 31.98 36.47 -4.49
C SER A 9 31.18 35.78 -5.62
N PHE A 10 29.94 36.18 -5.85
CA PHE A 10 29.19 35.73 -7.01
C PHE A 10 29.81 36.25 -8.32
N LEU A 11 30.14 37.53 -8.41
CA LEU A 11 30.77 38.13 -9.60
C LEU A 11 32.17 37.55 -9.86
N GLN A 12 32.96 37.27 -8.81
CA GLN A 12 34.27 36.62 -8.96
C GLN A 12 34.13 35.20 -9.48
N ARG A 13 33.16 34.42 -9.00
CA ARG A 13 32.90 33.07 -9.49
C ARG A 13 32.32 33.07 -10.90
N SER A 14 31.46 34.02 -11.22
CA SER A 14 30.93 34.21 -12.58
C SER A 14 32.02 34.65 -13.56
N GLY A 15 32.97 35.49 -13.13
CA GLY A 15 34.14 35.85 -13.92
C GLY A 15 35.07 34.68 -14.22
N LEU A 16 35.28 33.79 -13.25
CA LEU A 16 36.04 32.54 -13.43
C LEU A 16 35.35 31.56 -14.39
N VAL A 17 34.02 31.47 -14.33
CA VAL A 17 33.24 30.66 -15.29
C VAL A 17 33.28 31.32 -16.68
N GLY A 18 33.19 32.64 -16.78
CA GLY A 18 33.35 33.35 -18.04
C GLY A 18 34.77 33.20 -18.65
N ALA A 19 35.81 33.27 -17.82
CA ALA A 19 37.18 33.02 -18.26
C ALA A 19 37.42 31.55 -18.67
N GLY A 20 36.76 30.60 -17.98
CA GLY A 20 36.76 29.18 -18.35
C GLY A 20 36.07 28.92 -19.70
N LEU A 21 34.97 29.61 -19.96
CA LEU A 21 34.25 29.53 -21.25
C LEU A 21 35.02 30.17 -22.38
N THR A 22 35.71 31.28 -22.15
CA THR A 22 36.61 31.93 -23.16
C THR A 22 37.83 31.08 -23.38
N ALA A 23 38.43 30.49 -22.36
CA ALA A 23 39.54 29.55 -22.54
C ALA A 23 39.12 28.26 -23.31
N ALA A 24 37.90 27.80 -23.11
CA ALA A 24 37.32 26.67 -23.86
C ALA A 24 37.16 27.00 -25.37
N GLN A 25 37.01 28.27 -25.74
CA GLN A 25 36.96 28.68 -27.15
C GLN A 25 38.33 28.59 -27.87
N PHE A 26 39.42 28.57 -27.11
CA PHE A 26 40.77 28.38 -27.66
C PHE A 26 41.26 26.95 -27.64
N LEU A 27 40.54 26.04 -26.98
CA LEU A 27 40.79 24.63 -27.09
C LEU A 27 40.23 24.15 -28.44
N PRO A 28 41.02 23.40 -29.23
CA PRO A 28 40.54 22.86 -30.49
C PRO A 28 39.42 21.86 -30.17
N LEU A 29 38.17 22.35 -30.24
CA LEU A 29 36.99 21.53 -30.08
C LEU A 29 36.83 20.58 -31.29
N ARG A 30 37.85 19.73 -31.53
CA ARG A 30 37.84 18.75 -32.64
C ARG A 30 36.61 17.82 -32.59
N PHE A 31 36.01 17.68 -31.43
CA PHE A 31 34.78 16.87 -31.26
C PHE A 31 33.53 17.57 -31.81
N LEU A 32 33.56 18.87 -32.12
CA LEU A 32 32.45 19.56 -32.76
C LEU A 32 32.56 19.67 -34.27
N GLN A 33 33.69 19.25 -34.86
CA GLN A 33 33.83 19.16 -36.32
C GLN A 33 33.15 17.86 -36.78
N ALA A 34 31.84 17.94 -37.04
CA ALA A 34 31.17 16.87 -37.77
C ALA A 34 31.82 16.69 -39.12
N GLN A 35 32.47 15.55 -39.35
CA GLN A 35 32.92 15.18 -40.69
C GLN A 35 31.67 14.92 -41.55
N PRO A 36 31.61 15.46 -42.76
CA PRO A 36 30.51 15.13 -43.67
C PRO A 36 30.56 13.61 -43.93
N THR A 37 29.50 12.93 -43.56
CA THR A 37 29.38 11.50 -43.76
C THR A 37 28.55 11.24 -45.02
N ASN A 38 29.07 10.41 -45.90
CA ASN A 38 28.30 9.90 -47.05
C ASN A 38 27.49 8.65 -46.69
N ASP A 39 27.62 8.17 -45.47
CA ASP A 39 26.94 6.99 -44.98
C ASP A 39 25.59 7.38 -44.33
N VAL A 40 24.55 7.29 -45.11
CA VAL A 40 23.16 7.58 -44.67
C VAL A 40 22.63 6.53 -43.69
N LEU A 41 23.21 5.31 -43.72
CA LEU A 41 22.74 4.19 -42.89
C LEU A 41 23.23 4.28 -41.43
N ASN A 42 24.45 4.83 -41.26
CA ASN A 42 25.00 5.05 -39.91
C ASN A 42 25.82 6.36 -39.84
N PRO A 43 25.14 7.50 -39.80
CA PRO A 43 25.82 8.80 -39.80
C PRO A 43 26.72 8.97 -38.56
N LEU A 44 26.51 8.18 -37.49
CA LEU A 44 27.31 8.26 -36.26
C LEU A 44 28.62 7.47 -36.37
N ALA A 45 28.81 6.59 -37.38
CA ALA A 45 30.03 5.80 -37.53
C ALA A 45 31.26 6.68 -37.76
N HIS A 46 31.09 7.85 -38.33
CA HIS A 46 32.17 8.77 -38.70
C HIS A 46 32.43 9.89 -37.67
N TYR A 47 31.77 9.87 -36.52
CA TYR A 47 32.09 10.82 -35.45
C TYR A 47 33.50 10.56 -34.91
N PRO A 48 34.40 11.53 -34.96
CA PRO A 48 35.81 11.30 -34.60
C PRO A 48 36.03 11.08 -33.11
N ASN A 49 35.05 11.50 -32.27
CA ASN A 49 35.11 11.30 -30.84
C ASN A 49 33.70 11.03 -30.29
N ARG A 50 33.49 9.81 -29.81
CA ARG A 50 32.22 9.34 -29.22
C ARG A 50 32.28 9.24 -27.71
N ASN A 51 33.20 9.95 -27.04
CA ASN A 51 33.33 9.88 -25.57
C ASN A 51 32.06 10.29 -24.83
N TRP A 52 31.31 11.25 -25.37
CA TRP A 52 30.02 11.63 -24.81
C TRP A 52 29.02 10.49 -24.86
N GLU A 53 29.00 9.71 -25.91
CA GLU A 53 28.14 8.53 -26.03
C GLU A 53 28.52 7.47 -25.00
N GLN A 54 29.81 7.26 -24.79
CA GLN A 54 30.29 6.34 -23.77
C GLN A 54 29.93 6.78 -22.36
N LEU A 55 30.02 8.08 -22.06
CA LEU A 55 29.57 8.64 -20.79
C LEU A 55 28.08 8.43 -20.61
N TYR A 56 27.29 8.68 -21.65
CA TYR A 56 25.85 8.49 -21.63
C TYR A 56 25.46 7.01 -21.40
N ARG A 57 26.11 6.11 -22.12
CA ARG A 57 25.93 4.66 -21.96
C ARG A 57 26.31 4.20 -20.55
N ASN A 58 27.39 4.73 -20.01
CA ASN A 58 27.87 4.38 -18.68
C ASN A 58 26.90 4.77 -17.57
N GLN A 59 26.04 5.78 -17.77
CA GLN A 59 24.99 6.12 -16.80
C GLN A 59 23.96 5.00 -16.66
N TYR A 60 23.76 4.22 -17.70
CA TYR A 60 22.79 3.13 -17.72
C TYR A 60 23.43 1.75 -17.54
N ALA A 61 24.75 1.69 -17.42
CA ALA A 61 25.46 0.43 -17.22
C ALA A 61 25.10 -0.18 -15.85
N TYR A 62 24.89 -1.48 -15.83
CA TYR A 62 24.65 -2.27 -14.63
C TYR A 62 25.40 -3.59 -14.73
N ASP A 63 25.69 -4.21 -13.59
CA ASP A 63 26.38 -5.48 -13.49
C ASP A 63 25.42 -6.65 -13.21
N ARG A 64 24.26 -6.37 -12.69
CA ARG A 64 23.18 -7.35 -12.46
C ARG A 64 21.81 -6.68 -12.38
N GLU A 65 20.79 -7.49 -12.51
CA GLU A 65 19.41 -7.08 -12.31
C GLU A 65 18.63 -8.09 -11.49
N PHE A 66 17.54 -7.65 -10.90
CA PHE A 66 16.56 -8.51 -10.25
C PHE A 66 15.16 -7.90 -10.34
N SER A 67 14.16 -8.77 -10.34
CA SER A 67 12.76 -8.34 -10.32
C SER A 67 12.24 -8.25 -8.90
N TRP A 68 11.39 -7.28 -8.66
CA TRP A 68 10.66 -7.14 -7.41
C TRP A 68 9.25 -6.61 -7.65
N VAL A 69 8.40 -6.70 -6.64
CA VAL A 69 7.02 -6.23 -6.69
C VAL A 69 6.90 -4.93 -5.92
N CYS A 70 6.45 -3.88 -6.60
CA CYS A 70 6.22 -2.58 -6.02
C CYS A 70 4.77 -2.49 -5.51
N ALA A 71 4.59 -2.18 -4.23
CA ALA A 71 3.27 -2.08 -3.62
C ALA A 71 2.98 -0.74 -2.90
N PRO A 72 3.65 0.40 -3.18
CA PRO A 72 3.40 1.64 -2.45
C PRO A 72 2.04 2.28 -2.76
N ASN A 73 1.38 1.86 -3.83
CA ASN A 73 0.02 2.26 -4.21
C ASN A 73 -1.01 1.17 -3.96
N ASP A 74 -0.71 0.29 -2.99
CA ASP A 74 -1.61 -0.78 -2.64
C ASP A 74 -1.69 -1.86 -3.73
N THR A 75 -2.79 -2.25 -4.19
CA THR A 75 -3.17 -3.44 -4.93
C THR A 75 -2.51 -3.73 -6.29
N HIS A 76 -1.63 -2.89 -6.81
CA HIS A 76 -1.17 -3.04 -8.20
C HIS A 76 -0.19 -4.17 -8.45
N ASN A 77 0.60 -4.55 -7.44
CA ASN A 77 1.64 -5.58 -7.58
C ASN A 77 2.53 -5.39 -8.83
N CYS A 78 2.86 -4.14 -9.14
CA CYS A 78 3.65 -3.81 -10.32
C CYS A 78 5.00 -4.50 -10.27
N ARG A 79 5.34 -5.22 -11.33
CA ARG A 79 6.64 -5.85 -11.48
C ARG A 79 7.65 -4.83 -11.98
N ILE A 80 8.71 -4.66 -11.23
CA ILE A 80 9.79 -3.72 -11.53
C ILE A 80 11.10 -4.48 -11.62
N THR A 81 11.90 -4.16 -12.62
CA THR A 81 13.27 -4.61 -12.73
C THR A 81 14.20 -3.56 -12.14
N ALA A 82 14.98 -3.97 -11.15
CA ALA A 82 16.02 -3.16 -10.55
C ALA A 82 17.36 -3.45 -11.20
N HIS A 83 18.00 -2.43 -11.76
CA HIS A 83 19.33 -2.51 -12.34
C HIS A 83 20.35 -2.07 -11.29
N VAL A 84 21.29 -2.93 -10.99
CA VAL A 84 22.29 -2.75 -9.92
C VAL A 84 23.66 -2.55 -10.52
N ARG A 85 24.42 -1.61 -9.97
CA ARG A 85 25.84 -1.39 -10.29
C ARG A 85 26.62 -1.26 -9.01
N ASN A 86 27.62 -2.12 -8.84
CA ASN A 86 28.45 -2.15 -7.62
C ASN A 86 27.62 -2.22 -6.32
N GLY A 87 26.57 -3.03 -6.32
CA GLY A 87 25.70 -3.20 -5.17
C GLY A 87 24.66 -2.08 -4.93
N VAL A 88 24.60 -1.07 -5.80
CA VAL A 88 23.68 0.06 -5.70
C VAL A 88 22.64 -0.01 -6.83
N ILE A 89 21.37 0.15 -6.51
CA ILE A 89 20.31 0.25 -7.51
C ILE A 89 20.45 1.61 -8.20
N VAL A 90 20.81 1.60 -9.46
CA VAL A 90 21.03 2.82 -10.26
C VAL A 90 19.81 3.23 -11.07
N ARG A 91 18.96 2.25 -11.39
CA ARG A 91 17.75 2.48 -12.17
C ARG A 91 16.69 1.45 -11.84
N LEU A 92 15.45 1.87 -11.91
CA LEU A 92 14.26 1.02 -11.89
C LEU A 92 13.55 1.13 -13.23
N GLY A 93 13.12 0.01 -13.78
CA GLY A 93 12.42 -0.06 -15.05
C GLY A 93 11.24 -1.03 -15.00
N GLU A 94 10.41 -1.00 -16.01
CA GLU A 94 9.33 -1.96 -16.15
C GLU A 94 9.89 -3.33 -16.54
N GLN A 95 9.21 -4.38 -16.05
CA GLN A 95 9.44 -5.72 -16.55
C GLN A 95 8.43 -6.02 -17.66
N TYR A 96 8.90 -6.01 -18.89
CA TYR A 96 8.05 -6.22 -20.06
C TYR A 96 7.82 -7.70 -20.43
N ASP A 97 8.47 -8.64 -19.73
CA ASP A 97 8.45 -10.07 -20.07
C ASP A 97 7.19 -10.80 -19.62
N VAL A 98 6.08 -10.07 -19.42
CA VAL A 98 4.81 -10.65 -18.97
C VAL A 98 4.28 -11.73 -19.90
N HIS A 99 4.67 -11.69 -21.18
CA HIS A 99 4.24 -12.69 -22.17
C HIS A 99 4.92 -14.05 -22.02
N THR A 100 6.03 -14.10 -21.28
CA THR A 100 6.78 -15.33 -21.04
C THR A 100 6.21 -16.15 -19.89
N TYR A 101 5.30 -15.56 -19.09
CA TYR A 101 4.71 -16.24 -17.94
C TYR A 101 3.44 -16.97 -18.34
N THR A 102 3.34 -18.20 -17.93
CA THR A 102 2.12 -18.98 -18.01
C THR A 102 1.51 -19.17 -16.61
N ASP A 103 0.19 -19.23 -16.53
CA ASP A 103 -0.50 -19.61 -15.31
C ASP A 103 -0.41 -21.16 -15.08
N LEU A 104 -0.99 -21.63 -13.99
CA LEU A 104 -1.02 -23.06 -13.66
C LEU A 104 -1.77 -23.93 -14.71
N TYR A 105 -2.53 -23.30 -15.60
CA TYR A 105 -3.29 -23.94 -16.68
C TYR A 105 -2.61 -23.81 -18.04
N GLY A 106 -1.39 -23.30 -18.08
CA GLY A 106 -0.62 -23.13 -19.32
C GLY A 106 -1.03 -21.92 -20.17
N LYS A 107 -1.86 -21.02 -19.66
CA LYS A 107 -2.27 -19.81 -20.37
C LYS A 107 -1.23 -18.71 -20.21
N HIS A 108 -0.90 -18.05 -21.31
CA HIS A 108 -0.03 -16.89 -21.25
C HIS A 108 -0.76 -15.67 -20.67
N ALA A 109 -0.02 -14.82 -19.96
CA ALA A 109 -0.52 -13.53 -19.54
C ALA A 109 -1.02 -12.73 -20.77
N SER A 110 -2.18 -12.11 -20.64
CA SER A 110 -2.73 -11.29 -21.70
C SER A 110 -1.80 -10.11 -22.02
N ALA A 111 -1.60 -9.81 -23.31
CA ALA A 111 -0.92 -8.60 -23.75
C ALA A 111 -1.62 -7.31 -23.25
N ALA A 112 -2.89 -7.41 -22.93
CA ALA A 112 -3.67 -6.34 -22.35
C ALA A 112 -3.34 -6.09 -20.86
N TRP A 113 -2.69 -7.06 -20.20
CA TRP A 113 -2.21 -6.90 -18.82
C TRP A 113 -0.89 -6.14 -18.84
N GLY A 114 -0.96 -4.89 -19.22
CA GLY A 114 0.19 -4.00 -19.30
C GLY A 114 0.57 -3.47 -17.92
N ASN A 115 1.74 -3.83 -17.45
CA ASN A 115 2.33 -3.21 -16.26
C ASN A 115 2.81 -1.81 -16.62
N ARG A 116 1.98 -0.82 -16.46
CA ARG A 116 2.41 0.57 -16.56
C ARG A 116 2.67 1.09 -15.16
N HIS A 117 3.94 1.25 -14.82
CA HIS A 117 4.33 1.73 -13.50
C HIS A 117 4.10 3.24 -13.38
N CYS A 118 3.77 3.66 -12.18
CA CYS A 118 3.70 5.08 -11.86
C CYS A 118 5.06 5.63 -11.42
N ALA A 119 5.18 6.94 -11.35
CA ALA A 119 6.38 7.64 -10.92
C ALA A 119 6.90 7.18 -9.53
N LYS A 120 6.01 6.74 -8.63
CA LYS A 120 6.41 6.21 -7.32
C LYS A 120 7.28 4.97 -7.46
N GLY A 121 6.89 4.02 -8.33
CA GLY A 121 7.67 2.82 -8.61
C GLY A 121 9.04 3.15 -9.17
N TYR A 122 9.09 3.98 -10.20
CA TYR A 122 10.35 4.37 -10.84
C TYR A 122 11.32 5.11 -9.93
N THR A 123 10.83 5.84 -8.95
CA THR A 123 11.66 6.63 -8.04
C THR A 123 11.89 5.98 -6.69
N PHE A 124 11.39 4.76 -6.47
CA PHE A 124 11.42 4.12 -5.16
C PHE A 124 12.83 3.92 -4.60
N HIS A 125 13.82 3.68 -5.46
CA HIS A 125 15.22 3.58 -5.05
C HIS A 125 15.75 4.87 -4.38
N ARG A 126 15.17 6.04 -4.65
CA ARG A 126 15.55 7.30 -4.00
C ARG A 126 15.20 7.29 -2.51
N ILE A 127 14.17 6.54 -2.11
CA ILE A 127 13.83 6.35 -0.69
C ILE A 127 14.92 5.55 0.02
N LEU A 128 15.48 4.54 -0.66
CA LEU A 128 16.56 3.71 -0.10
C LEU A 128 17.83 4.51 0.17
N TYR A 129 18.19 5.40 -0.73
CA TYR A 129 19.45 6.16 -0.68
C TYR A 129 19.26 7.62 -0.28
N GLY A 130 18.04 8.02 0.05
CA GLY A 130 17.71 9.37 0.45
C GLY A 130 18.32 9.76 1.82
N PRO A 131 18.50 11.07 2.07
CA PRO A 131 19.14 11.56 3.30
C PRO A 131 18.34 11.25 4.56
N TYR A 132 17.04 11.02 4.43
CA TYR A 132 16.15 10.70 5.56
C TYR A 132 15.99 9.21 5.81
N ARG A 133 16.67 8.37 5.04
CA ARG A 133 16.64 6.90 5.24
C ARG A 133 17.20 6.53 6.60
N LEU A 134 16.38 5.90 7.43
CA LEU A 134 16.84 5.32 8.70
C LEU A 134 17.78 4.14 8.39
N LYS A 135 19.00 4.22 8.91
CA LYS A 135 20.04 3.20 8.69
C LYS A 135 20.17 2.22 9.87
N HIS A 136 19.58 2.54 10.97
CA HIS A 136 19.65 1.78 12.22
C HIS A 136 18.29 1.81 12.92
N PRO A 137 17.99 0.82 13.77
CA PRO A 137 16.87 0.89 14.67
C PRO A 137 16.98 2.11 15.59
N ILE A 138 15.86 2.72 15.87
CA ILE A 138 15.74 3.82 16.83
C ILE A 138 14.65 3.49 17.82
N VAL A 139 14.83 3.91 19.06
CA VAL A 139 13.86 3.73 20.15
C VAL A 139 13.58 5.09 20.81
N ARG A 140 12.34 5.34 21.19
CA ARG A 140 11.99 6.52 21.99
C ARG A 140 12.62 6.40 23.38
N ARG A 141 13.21 7.49 23.87
CA ARG A 141 13.85 7.51 25.20
C ARG A 141 12.92 7.12 26.34
N GLY A 142 11.70 7.63 26.33
CA GLY A 142 10.71 7.30 27.33
C GLY A 142 10.37 5.82 27.32
N TRP A 143 10.12 5.25 26.14
CA TRP A 143 9.84 3.83 25.99
C TRP A 143 11.03 2.96 26.43
N LYS A 144 12.26 3.35 26.04
CA LYS A 144 13.47 2.64 26.44
C LYS A 144 13.61 2.56 27.96
N ARG A 145 13.48 3.69 28.66
CA ARG A 145 13.52 3.73 30.12
C ARG A 145 12.43 2.85 30.75
N TRP A 146 11.22 2.87 30.22
CA TRP A 146 10.15 2.00 30.68
C TRP A 146 10.49 0.52 30.52
N ALA A 147 11.14 0.16 29.40
CA ALA A 147 11.60 -1.20 29.14
C ALA A 147 12.77 -1.61 30.07
N ASP A 148 13.74 -0.72 30.29
CA ASP A 148 14.87 -0.94 31.18
C ASP A 148 14.42 -1.10 32.67
N ASP A 149 13.34 -0.40 33.05
CA ASP A 149 12.71 -0.53 34.38
C ASP A 149 11.78 -1.77 34.50
N GLY A 150 11.82 -2.70 33.54
CA GLY A 150 11.10 -3.98 33.61
C GLY A 150 9.61 -3.91 33.23
N PHE A 151 9.24 -2.96 32.40
CA PHE A 151 7.86 -2.83 31.87
C PHE A 151 6.78 -2.62 32.97
N PRO A 152 6.88 -1.63 33.85
CA PRO A 152 5.87 -1.39 34.87
C PRO A 152 4.49 -1.17 34.25
N THR A 153 3.43 -1.50 35.00
CA THR A 153 2.04 -1.36 34.53
C THR A 153 1.75 0.10 34.16
N LEU A 154 1.11 0.31 33.01
CA LEU A 154 0.85 1.64 32.45
C LEU A 154 -0.37 2.30 33.11
N THR A 155 -0.16 2.89 34.31
CA THR A 155 -1.11 3.84 34.89
C THR A 155 -0.93 5.23 34.27
N PRO A 156 -1.84 6.20 34.48
CA PRO A 156 -1.65 7.57 34.02
C PRO A 156 -0.30 8.18 34.48
N GLU A 157 0.07 7.95 35.72
CA GLU A 157 1.32 8.46 36.33
C GLU A 157 2.54 7.82 35.69
N VAL A 158 2.49 6.51 35.44
CA VAL A 158 3.57 5.77 34.76
C VAL A 158 3.71 6.25 33.31
N LYS A 159 2.59 6.48 32.62
CA LYS A 159 2.61 7.03 31.24
C LYS A 159 3.28 8.40 31.22
N ALA A 160 2.94 9.28 32.16
CA ALA A 160 3.56 10.60 32.30
C ALA A 160 5.06 10.49 32.64
N LYS A 161 5.43 9.63 33.62
CA LYS A 161 6.84 9.38 34.01
C LYS A 161 7.72 9.02 32.81
N TYR A 162 7.23 8.15 31.93
CA TYR A 162 7.97 7.67 30.76
C TYR A 162 7.60 8.42 29.47
N LYS A 163 6.89 9.52 29.57
CA LYS A 163 6.54 10.41 28.45
C LYS A 163 5.83 9.70 27.29
N PHE A 164 4.89 8.79 27.61
CA PHE A 164 4.09 8.12 26.59
C PHE A 164 3.11 9.06 25.88
N ASP A 165 2.76 10.16 26.52
CA ASP A 165 1.90 11.26 26.04
C ASP A 165 2.62 12.23 25.09
N THR A 166 3.96 12.18 25.04
CA THR A 166 4.79 13.11 24.25
C THR A 166 5.22 12.53 22.90
N ARG A 167 4.41 11.68 22.30
CA ARG A 167 4.69 11.14 20.97
C ARG A 167 4.84 12.27 19.93
N GLY A 168 5.94 12.23 19.19
CA GLY A 168 6.30 13.27 18.22
C GLY A 168 7.25 14.34 18.77
N THR A 169 7.32 14.54 20.09
CA THR A 169 8.22 15.50 20.75
C THR A 169 9.31 14.84 21.59
N ASP A 170 9.16 13.56 21.93
CA ASP A 170 10.19 12.79 22.64
C ASP A 170 11.39 12.51 21.71
N LYS A 171 12.57 12.42 22.28
CA LYS A 171 13.80 12.13 21.53
C LYS A 171 13.93 10.65 21.25
N PHE A 172 14.58 10.33 20.13
CA PHE A 172 14.95 8.98 19.78
C PHE A 172 16.42 8.72 20.08
N GLU A 173 16.72 7.48 20.41
CA GLU A 173 18.09 6.95 20.55
C GLU A 173 18.31 5.86 19.51
N ARG A 174 19.51 5.84 18.94
CA ARG A 174 19.95 4.77 18.05
C ARG A 174 20.36 3.58 18.90
N ILE A 175 19.91 2.38 18.47
CA ILE A 175 20.28 1.10 19.10
C ILE A 175 20.78 0.12 18.05
N SER A 176 21.37 -0.98 18.48
CA SER A 176 21.72 -2.10 17.60
C SER A 176 20.46 -2.90 17.19
N TRP A 177 20.58 -3.75 16.17
CA TRP A 177 19.54 -4.70 15.84
C TRP A 177 19.33 -5.74 16.95
N ASP A 178 20.39 -6.20 17.58
CA ASP A 178 20.32 -7.16 18.68
C ASP A 178 19.59 -6.57 19.90
N ASP A 179 19.87 -5.31 20.23
CA ASP A 179 19.11 -4.60 21.26
C ASP A 179 17.64 -4.44 20.87
N ALA A 180 17.36 -4.08 19.63
CA ALA A 180 15.99 -3.93 19.15
C ALA A 180 15.21 -5.25 19.28
N PHE A 181 15.76 -6.37 18.82
CA PHE A 181 15.14 -7.68 18.96
C PHE A 181 14.99 -8.09 20.43
N SER A 182 16.00 -7.83 21.27
CA SER A 182 15.94 -8.10 22.70
C SER A 182 14.81 -7.32 23.38
N TYR A 183 14.70 -6.02 23.11
CA TYR A 183 13.63 -5.19 23.66
C TYR A 183 12.24 -5.66 23.23
N ILE A 184 12.06 -5.99 21.95
CA ILE A 184 10.78 -6.49 21.41
C ILE A 184 10.40 -7.81 22.08
N ALA A 185 11.33 -8.76 22.16
CA ALA A 185 11.09 -10.06 22.77
C ALA A 185 10.73 -9.94 24.26
N LYS A 186 11.48 -9.12 25.01
CA LYS A 186 11.22 -8.85 26.42
C LYS A 186 9.86 -8.19 26.63
N ALA A 187 9.49 -7.23 25.78
CA ALA A 187 8.19 -6.58 25.84
C ALA A 187 7.05 -7.57 25.58
N MET A 188 7.16 -8.40 24.55
CA MET A 188 6.16 -9.43 24.25
C MET A 188 6.02 -10.42 25.41
N LYS A 189 7.13 -10.89 26.00
CA LYS A 189 7.11 -11.77 27.15
C LYS A 189 6.45 -11.10 28.36
N ALA A 190 6.82 -9.87 28.69
CA ALA A 190 6.27 -9.13 29.82
C ALA A 190 4.75 -8.92 29.69
N ILE A 191 4.28 -8.56 28.50
CA ILE A 191 2.85 -8.40 28.20
C ILE A 191 2.13 -9.74 28.31
N ALA A 192 2.63 -10.79 27.65
CA ALA A 192 2.02 -12.10 27.71
C ALA A 192 1.92 -12.64 29.14
N THR A 193 3.00 -12.51 29.92
CA THR A 193 3.01 -12.95 31.33
C THR A 193 1.99 -12.17 32.17
N ARG A 194 1.93 -10.86 32.03
CA ARG A 194 1.02 -9.99 32.78
C ARG A 194 -0.45 -10.34 32.61
N TYR A 195 -0.84 -10.71 31.39
CA TYR A 195 -2.22 -11.00 31.06
C TYR A 195 -2.56 -12.49 31.00
N SER A 196 -1.69 -13.35 31.55
CA SER A 196 -1.91 -14.80 31.64
C SER A 196 -2.57 -15.21 32.95
N GLY A 197 -3.38 -16.29 32.86
CA GLY A 197 -4.06 -16.88 34.01
C GLY A 197 -5.12 -16.00 34.63
N ASP A 198 -5.59 -16.37 35.83
CA ASP A 198 -6.67 -15.68 36.53
C ASP A 198 -6.31 -14.25 36.92
N ALA A 199 -5.07 -14.01 37.28
CA ALA A 199 -4.59 -12.66 37.58
C ALA A 199 -4.66 -11.75 36.33
N GLY A 200 -4.30 -12.30 35.17
CA GLY A 200 -4.42 -11.60 33.89
C GLY A 200 -5.86 -11.31 33.51
N ALA A 201 -6.76 -12.27 33.71
CA ALA A 201 -8.19 -12.11 33.48
C ALA A 201 -8.79 -10.97 34.33
N LYS A 202 -8.52 -10.97 35.64
CA LYS A 202 -8.96 -9.91 36.57
C LYS A 202 -8.41 -8.52 36.17
N LEU A 203 -7.17 -8.47 35.70
CA LEU A 203 -6.58 -7.22 35.23
C LEU A 203 -7.29 -6.69 33.96
N LEU A 204 -7.63 -7.57 33.03
CA LEU A 204 -8.38 -7.21 31.82
C LEU A 204 -9.79 -6.72 32.16
N GLU A 205 -10.48 -7.40 33.09
CA GLU A 205 -11.79 -7.00 33.59
C GLU A 205 -11.73 -5.60 34.22
N SER A 206 -10.72 -5.33 35.07
CA SER A 206 -10.50 -4.00 35.67
C SER A 206 -10.22 -2.90 34.65
N GLN A 207 -9.78 -3.27 33.44
CA GLN A 207 -9.55 -2.38 32.32
C GLN A 207 -10.78 -2.22 31.41
N GLY A 208 -11.91 -2.85 31.74
CA GLY A 208 -13.16 -2.74 31.01
C GLY A 208 -13.28 -3.64 29.79
N TYR A 209 -12.51 -4.73 29.71
CA TYR A 209 -12.69 -5.73 28.65
C TYR A 209 -13.96 -6.54 28.88
N PRO A 210 -14.77 -6.79 27.85
CA PRO A 210 -15.96 -7.61 27.95
C PRO A 210 -15.64 -9.06 28.36
N PRO A 211 -16.47 -9.70 29.23
CA PRO A 211 -16.25 -11.05 29.70
C PRO A 211 -16.03 -12.06 28.56
N GLU A 212 -16.83 -12.01 27.51
CA GLU A 212 -16.73 -12.90 26.37
C GLU A 212 -15.37 -12.79 25.63
N MET A 213 -14.74 -11.63 25.63
CA MET A 213 -13.39 -11.47 25.08
C MET A 213 -12.33 -12.07 25.99
N ILE A 214 -12.53 -12.02 27.30
CA ILE A 214 -11.62 -12.61 28.30
C ILE A 214 -11.71 -14.13 28.22
N ASP A 215 -12.92 -14.68 28.14
CA ASP A 215 -13.17 -16.11 27.98
C ASP A 215 -12.55 -16.68 26.70
N ASP A 216 -12.68 -15.98 25.56
CA ASP A 216 -12.04 -16.38 24.29
C ASP A 216 -10.51 -16.48 24.40
N MET A 217 -9.91 -15.72 25.29
CA MET A 217 -8.47 -15.80 25.53
C MET A 217 -8.07 -17.12 26.21
N GLY A 218 -8.97 -17.73 27.02
CA GLY A 218 -8.72 -18.96 27.72
C GLY A 218 -7.49 -18.91 28.63
N GLY A 219 -7.28 -17.78 29.30
CA GLY A 219 -6.15 -17.53 30.18
C GLY A 219 -4.81 -17.29 29.49
N ALA A 220 -4.75 -17.23 28.15
CA ALA A 220 -3.51 -17.04 27.41
C ALA A 220 -3.21 -15.55 27.18
N GLY A 221 -2.29 -14.96 27.91
CA GLY A 221 -1.90 -13.57 27.75
C GLY A 221 -1.27 -13.26 26.38
N THR A 222 -0.76 -14.24 25.67
CA THR A 222 -0.31 -14.10 24.28
C THR A 222 -1.42 -13.63 23.33
N ARG A 223 -2.68 -13.90 23.65
CA ARG A 223 -3.85 -13.44 22.88
C ARG A 223 -4.04 -11.93 22.93
N THR A 224 -3.42 -11.21 23.88
CA THR A 224 -3.40 -9.75 23.90
C THR A 224 -2.47 -9.17 22.83
N ILE A 225 -1.54 -9.96 22.32
CA ILE A 225 -0.61 -9.56 21.26
C ILE A 225 -1.33 -9.72 19.92
N LYS A 226 -1.60 -8.60 19.27
CA LYS A 226 -2.27 -8.56 17.98
C LYS A 226 -1.38 -7.92 16.93
N THR A 227 -1.11 -8.66 15.86
CA THR A 227 -0.46 -8.09 14.67
C THR A 227 -1.53 -7.58 13.70
N ARG A 228 -1.23 -6.47 13.05
CA ARG A 228 -2.09 -5.91 12.00
C ARG A 228 -1.31 -5.86 10.69
N GLY A 229 -1.96 -6.30 9.63
CA GLY A 229 -1.47 -6.19 8.28
C GLY A 229 -2.41 -5.36 7.42
N GLY A 230 -1.87 -4.73 6.42
CA GLY A 230 -2.60 -4.04 5.37
C GLY A 230 -2.14 -4.53 4.00
N MET A 231 -2.65 -3.94 2.94
CA MET A 231 -2.36 -4.34 1.56
C MET A 231 -0.87 -4.21 1.20
N GLY A 232 -0.16 -3.24 1.74
CA GLY A 232 1.30 -3.12 1.56
C GLY A 232 2.11 -4.34 2.00
N LEU A 233 1.49 -5.28 2.73
CA LEU A 233 2.08 -6.55 3.15
C LEU A 233 1.58 -7.74 2.33
N LEU A 234 1.08 -7.53 1.13
CA LEU A 234 0.62 -8.59 0.24
C LEU A 234 1.73 -9.54 -0.20
N GLY A 235 2.99 -9.15 -0.06
CA GLY A 235 4.10 -10.06 -0.26
C GLY A 235 3.99 -11.29 0.63
N VAL A 236 4.24 -12.47 0.06
CA VAL A 236 4.23 -13.78 0.75
C VAL A 236 4.99 -13.71 2.08
N LEU A 237 6.17 -13.10 2.08
CA LEU A 237 7.02 -12.97 3.28
C LEU A 237 6.37 -12.13 4.38
N GLY A 238 5.70 -11.05 4.04
CA GLY A 238 5.04 -10.18 5.03
C GLY A 238 3.87 -10.86 5.72
N LYS A 239 2.95 -11.43 4.94
CA LYS A 239 1.78 -12.14 5.48
C LYS A 239 2.18 -13.38 6.27
N TYR A 240 2.94 -14.28 5.66
CA TYR A 240 3.36 -15.50 6.35
C TYR A 240 4.27 -15.23 7.55
N GLY A 241 5.08 -14.18 7.49
CA GLY A 241 5.88 -13.76 8.62
C GLY A 241 5.03 -13.38 9.84
N MET A 242 3.93 -12.64 9.64
CA MET A 242 3.00 -12.30 10.72
C MET A 242 2.27 -13.52 11.28
N TYR A 243 1.78 -14.41 10.43
CA TYR A 243 1.16 -15.65 10.87
C TYR A 243 2.15 -16.52 11.65
N ARG A 244 3.36 -16.67 11.11
CA ARG A 244 4.42 -17.42 11.78
C ARG A 244 4.75 -16.88 13.15
N LEU A 245 4.92 -15.54 13.28
CA LEU A 245 5.15 -14.88 14.56
C LEU A 245 4.02 -15.17 15.54
N CYS A 246 2.76 -14.94 15.14
CA CYS A 246 1.62 -15.16 16.01
C CYS A 246 1.48 -16.62 16.43
N ASN A 247 1.70 -17.56 15.51
CA ASN A 247 1.67 -18.99 15.84
C ASN A 247 2.83 -19.36 16.78
N SER A 248 4.03 -18.82 16.56
CA SER A 248 5.19 -19.09 17.43
C SER A 248 5.00 -18.58 18.87
N LEU A 249 4.14 -17.59 19.09
CA LEU A 249 3.80 -17.13 20.44
C LEU A 249 3.06 -18.21 21.25
N ALA A 250 2.52 -19.26 20.64
CA ALA A 250 2.00 -20.40 21.37
C ALA A 250 3.09 -21.13 22.18
N LEU A 251 4.33 -21.15 21.68
CA LEU A 251 5.46 -21.69 22.44
C LEU A 251 5.76 -20.86 23.69
N LEU A 252 5.59 -19.56 23.60
CA LEU A 252 5.70 -18.67 24.75
C LEU A 252 4.56 -18.93 25.75
N ASP A 253 3.37 -19.20 25.29
CA ASP A 253 2.23 -19.54 26.14
C ASP A 253 2.43 -20.85 26.90
N VAL A 254 2.98 -21.90 26.23
CA VAL A 254 3.42 -23.13 26.91
C VAL A 254 4.38 -22.81 28.04
N HIS A 255 5.36 -21.97 27.78
CA HIS A 255 6.37 -21.59 28.79
C HIS A 255 5.76 -20.81 29.96
N ILE A 256 4.83 -19.89 29.70
CA ILE A 256 4.24 -19.03 30.74
C ILE A 256 3.23 -19.79 31.60
N ARG A 257 2.32 -20.53 30.96
CA ARG A 257 1.22 -21.21 31.66
C ARG A 257 1.50 -22.66 32.02
N GLY A 258 2.53 -23.27 31.45
CA GLY A 258 2.82 -24.70 31.66
C GLY A 258 1.79 -25.63 31.04
N VAL A 259 1.04 -25.18 30.05
CA VAL A 259 0.02 -25.99 29.35
C VAL A 259 0.65 -26.88 28.29
N LYS A 260 -0.07 -27.91 27.85
CA LYS A 260 0.36 -28.73 26.71
C LYS A 260 0.35 -27.91 25.42
N GLN A 261 1.12 -28.35 24.42
CA GLN A 261 1.22 -27.65 23.13
C GLN A 261 -0.16 -27.55 22.41
N GLU A 262 -1.00 -28.56 22.53
CA GLU A 262 -2.35 -28.60 21.96
C GLU A 262 -3.30 -27.55 22.57
N ASP A 263 -3.07 -27.18 23.83
CA ASP A 263 -3.87 -26.19 24.56
C ASP A 263 -3.29 -24.78 24.50
N ALA A 264 -2.11 -24.65 23.90
CA ALA A 264 -1.41 -23.37 23.83
C ALA A 264 -2.03 -22.44 22.78
N LYS A 265 -2.11 -21.16 23.10
CA LYS A 265 -2.68 -20.15 22.24
C LYS A 265 -1.63 -19.13 21.82
N GLY A 266 -1.52 -18.90 20.52
CA GLY A 266 -0.64 -17.88 19.94
C GLY A 266 -1.23 -16.48 19.99
N GLY A 267 -0.58 -15.53 19.31
CA GLY A 267 -1.10 -14.20 19.11
C GLY A 267 -2.29 -14.16 18.15
N ARG A 268 -2.83 -12.97 17.94
CA ARG A 268 -3.92 -12.72 16.98
C ARG A 268 -3.40 -12.02 15.75
N VAL A 269 -3.89 -12.41 14.57
CA VAL A 269 -3.66 -11.68 13.33
C VAL A 269 -4.94 -10.97 12.94
N TRP A 270 -4.82 -9.71 12.61
CA TRP A 270 -5.93 -8.90 12.13
C TRP A 270 -5.57 -8.25 10.80
N SER A 271 -6.41 -8.40 9.80
CA SER A 271 -6.32 -7.63 8.57
C SER A 271 -7.08 -6.31 8.71
N ASN A 272 -6.45 -5.20 8.37
CA ASN A 272 -7.15 -3.91 8.31
C ASN A 272 -8.21 -3.88 7.20
N TYR A 273 -8.17 -4.83 6.29
CA TYR A 273 -9.09 -4.94 5.16
C TYR A 273 -10.40 -5.67 5.48
N THR A 274 -10.57 -6.15 6.70
CA THR A 274 -11.82 -6.81 7.13
C THR A 274 -13.06 -5.91 6.99
N TRP A 275 -12.87 -4.59 6.89
CA TRP A 275 -13.92 -3.58 6.81
C TRP A 275 -13.92 -2.79 5.50
N HIS A 276 -13.01 -3.06 4.59
CA HIS A 276 -12.96 -2.45 3.26
C HIS A 276 -13.61 -3.35 2.21
N GLY A 277 -14.11 -2.76 1.14
CA GLY A 277 -14.96 -3.38 0.16
C GLY A 277 -14.50 -4.72 -0.40
N ASP A 278 -13.22 -4.89 -0.63
CA ASP A 278 -12.64 -6.06 -1.29
C ASP A 278 -12.44 -7.29 -0.38
N GLN A 279 -12.48 -7.12 0.94
CA GLN A 279 -12.32 -8.23 1.89
C GLN A 279 -13.31 -8.14 3.06
N ALA A 280 -14.18 -7.18 3.01
CA ALA A 280 -15.11 -6.90 4.09
C ALA A 280 -16.33 -7.79 4.01
N PRO A 281 -17.12 -7.85 5.08
CA PRO A 281 -18.42 -8.50 5.05
C PRO A 281 -19.36 -7.90 4.00
N GLY A 282 -19.11 -6.69 3.49
CA GLY A 282 -19.95 -6.05 2.47
C GLY A 282 -20.15 -6.88 1.21
N HIS A 283 -19.06 -7.35 0.59
CA HIS A 283 -19.14 -8.21 -0.60
C HIS A 283 -19.85 -9.54 -0.33
N PRO A 284 -19.46 -10.34 0.68
CA PRO A 284 -20.19 -11.57 1.01
C PRO A 284 -21.67 -11.34 1.33
N TRP A 285 -22.00 -10.24 1.97
CA TRP A 285 -23.40 -9.92 2.31
C TRP A 285 -24.24 -9.61 1.09
N VAL A 286 -23.66 -8.93 0.09
CA VAL A 286 -24.38 -8.51 -1.12
C VAL A 286 -24.33 -9.57 -2.20
N HIS A 287 -23.15 -10.16 -2.43
CA HIS A 287 -22.90 -11.08 -3.56
C HIS A 287 -22.77 -12.54 -3.14
N GLY A 288 -22.65 -12.85 -1.87
CA GLY A 288 -22.30 -14.19 -1.39
C GLY A 288 -20.84 -14.58 -1.61
N LEU A 289 -20.05 -13.73 -2.24
CA LEU A 289 -18.64 -13.95 -2.55
C LEU A 289 -17.77 -12.87 -1.91
N GLN A 290 -16.59 -13.25 -1.48
CA GLN A 290 -15.66 -12.30 -0.86
C GLN A 290 -15.01 -11.36 -1.88
N ASN A 291 -14.94 -11.76 -3.13
CA ASN A 291 -14.28 -11.05 -4.20
C ASN A 291 -15.19 -10.99 -5.43
N SER A 292 -15.44 -9.82 -5.93
CA SER A 292 -16.28 -9.55 -7.11
C SER A 292 -15.62 -8.57 -8.08
N GLU A 293 -14.34 -8.25 -7.86
CA GLU A 293 -13.64 -7.32 -8.73
C GLU A 293 -13.37 -7.96 -10.09
N THR A 294 -13.54 -7.13 -11.12
CA THR A 294 -13.07 -7.42 -12.47
C THR A 294 -11.67 -6.84 -12.67
N ASP A 295 -10.95 -7.35 -13.65
CA ASP A 295 -9.66 -6.77 -14.03
C ASP A 295 -9.87 -5.35 -14.58
N PHE A 296 -9.03 -4.40 -14.18
CA PHE A 296 -9.13 -3.01 -14.63
C PHE A 296 -8.94 -2.84 -16.15
N ASN A 297 -8.27 -3.79 -16.81
CA ASN A 297 -8.16 -3.75 -18.26
C ASN A 297 -9.52 -3.83 -18.97
N ASP A 298 -10.54 -4.35 -18.31
CA ASP A 298 -11.88 -4.47 -18.85
C ASP A 298 -12.64 -3.13 -18.88
N LEU A 299 -12.17 -2.12 -18.15
CA LEU A 299 -12.72 -0.76 -18.24
C LEU A 299 -12.80 -0.25 -19.68
N ARG A 300 -11.82 -0.60 -20.51
CA ARG A 300 -11.80 -0.21 -21.94
C ARG A 300 -12.99 -0.71 -22.75
N ASN A 301 -13.70 -1.73 -22.27
CA ASN A 301 -14.89 -2.29 -22.90
C ASN A 301 -16.19 -1.69 -22.34
N SER A 302 -16.09 -0.83 -21.32
CA SER A 302 -17.24 -0.21 -20.68
C SER A 302 -17.82 0.90 -21.54
N LYS A 303 -19.15 1.04 -21.52
CA LYS A 303 -19.88 2.17 -22.14
C LYS A 303 -20.17 3.29 -21.15
N LEU A 304 -20.18 2.95 -19.85
CA LEU A 304 -20.40 3.85 -18.74
C LEU A 304 -19.47 3.45 -17.59
N ILE A 305 -18.73 4.40 -17.05
CA ILE A 305 -17.93 4.23 -15.83
C ILE A 305 -18.44 5.21 -14.80
N ILE A 306 -18.86 4.70 -13.65
CA ILE A 306 -19.24 5.50 -12.49
C ILE A 306 -18.14 5.37 -11.42
N MET A 307 -17.48 6.47 -11.12
CA MET A 307 -16.48 6.54 -10.05
C MET A 307 -17.13 7.17 -8.81
N ASN A 308 -17.45 6.34 -7.82
CA ASN A 308 -18.03 6.78 -6.57
C ASN A 308 -16.97 6.82 -5.47
N GLY A 309 -16.59 8.02 -5.03
CA GLY A 309 -15.57 8.22 -4.01
C GLY A 309 -14.17 7.72 -4.40
N LYS A 310 -13.91 7.50 -5.68
CA LYS A 310 -12.67 6.95 -6.19
C LYS A 310 -11.90 7.96 -7.05
N ASN A 311 -10.69 8.29 -6.62
CA ASN A 311 -9.76 9.07 -7.43
C ASN A 311 -8.80 8.13 -8.16
N LEU A 312 -9.26 7.53 -9.25
CA LEU A 312 -8.51 6.54 -10.03
C LEU A 312 -7.17 7.08 -10.54
N VAL A 313 -7.17 8.33 -11.02
CA VAL A 313 -6.00 8.93 -11.68
C VAL A 313 -4.84 9.14 -10.70
N GLU A 314 -5.12 9.49 -9.44
CA GLU A 314 -4.09 9.75 -8.44
C GLU A 314 -3.82 8.58 -7.50
N ASN A 315 -4.82 7.73 -7.25
CA ASN A 315 -4.68 6.59 -6.33
C ASN A 315 -4.34 5.27 -7.03
N LYS A 316 -4.80 5.10 -8.27
CA LYS A 316 -4.52 3.91 -9.08
C LYS A 316 -3.82 4.29 -10.39
N MET A 317 -2.75 5.03 -10.28
CA MET A 317 -2.02 5.60 -11.42
C MET A 317 -1.58 4.55 -12.44
N ALA A 318 -1.24 3.35 -11.99
CA ALA A 318 -0.83 2.26 -12.88
C ALA A 318 -1.97 1.78 -13.80
N ASP A 319 -3.21 1.90 -13.35
CA ASP A 319 -4.42 1.47 -14.08
C ASP A 319 -5.15 2.64 -14.76
N ALA A 320 -4.71 3.88 -14.52
CA ALA A 320 -5.36 5.08 -15.06
C ALA A 320 -5.44 5.10 -16.60
N HIS A 321 -4.50 4.44 -17.28
CA HIS A 321 -4.52 4.36 -18.74
C HIS A 321 -5.74 3.61 -19.28
N TRP A 322 -6.26 2.59 -18.56
CA TRP A 322 -7.46 1.87 -18.97
C TRP A 322 -8.69 2.77 -18.96
N PHE A 323 -8.75 3.68 -18.00
CA PHE A 323 -9.76 4.71 -17.93
C PHE A 323 -9.69 5.67 -19.14
N VAL A 324 -8.47 6.11 -19.50
CA VAL A 324 -8.25 6.96 -20.66
C VAL A 324 -8.64 6.23 -21.95
N GLU A 325 -8.24 4.97 -22.10
CA GLU A 325 -8.60 4.14 -23.26
C GLU A 325 -10.11 3.94 -23.38
N ALA A 326 -10.83 3.82 -22.26
CA ALA A 326 -12.29 3.76 -22.27
C ALA A 326 -12.91 5.07 -22.79
N MET A 327 -12.40 6.22 -22.33
CA MET A 327 -12.85 7.53 -22.81
C MET A 327 -12.62 7.70 -24.31
N GLU A 328 -11.45 7.34 -24.82
CA GLU A 328 -11.11 7.40 -26.25
C GLU A 328 -12.04 6.56 -27.10
N ARG A 329 -12.65 5.51 -26.52
CA ARG A 329 -13.66 4.67 -27.17
C ARG A 329 -15.09 5.18 -27.00
N GLY A 330 -15.27 6.36 -26.42
CA GLY A 330 -16.58 7.00 -26.23
C GLY A 330 -17.34 6.57 -24.97
N CYS A 331 -16.66 5.95 -24.00
CA CYS A 331 -17.25 5.62 -22.70
C CYS A 331 -17.66 6.91 -21.97
N LYS A 332 -18.88 6.91 -21.43
CA LYS A 332 -19.36 8.00 -20.58
C LYS A 332 -18.83 7.88 -19.17
N ILE A 333 -18.44 9.00 -18.60
CA ILE A 333 -17.81 9.06 -17.29
C ILE A 333 -18.66 9.88 -16.32
N VAL A 334 -19.03 9.25 -15.22
CA VAL A 334 -19.70 9.92 -14.09
C VAL A 334 -18.79 9.85 -12.89
N VAL A 335 -18.48 11.00 -12.29
CA VAL A 335 -17.71 11.07 -11.04
C VAL A 335 -18.60 11.59 -9.92
N ILE A 336 -18.75 10.79 -8.89
CA ILE A 336 -19.49 11.12 -7.67
C ILE A 336 -18.45 11.33 -6.57
N ALA A 337 -18.18 12.57 -6.25
CA ALA A 337 -17.16 12.92 -5.25
C ALA A 337 -17.44 14.32 -4.68
N PRO A 338 -17.12 14.55 -3.38
CA PRO A 338 -17.32 15.86 -2.76
C PRO A 338 -16.36 16.92 -3.31
N GLU A 339 -15.24 16.52 -3.91
CA GLU A 339 -14.22 17.40 -4.48
C GLU A 339 -14.15 17.28 -6.01
N TYR A 340 -13.76 18.37 -6.66
CA TYR A 340 -13.48 18.39 -8.09
C TYR A 340 -12.03 17.98 -8.34
N GLY A 341 -11.75 16.68 -8.17
CA GLY A 341 -10.41 16.10 -8.33
C GLY A 341 -10.04 15.79 -9.79
N ALA A 342 -8.85 15.21 -9.99
CA ALA A 342 -8.32 14.90 -11.32
C ALA A 342 -9.29 14.10 -12.23
N PRO A 343 -9.98 13.05 -11.77
CA PRO A 343 -10.96 12.35 -12.63
C PRO A 343 -12.14 13.24 -13.05
N SER A 344 -12.56 14.17 -12.21
CA SER A 344 -13.70 15.07 -12.48
C SER A 344 -13.43 15.99 -13.66
N THR A 345 -12.16 16.34 -13.92
CA THR A 345 -11.77 17.17 -15.06
C THR A 345 -12.04 16.49 -16.41
N LYS A 346 -12.26 15.19 -16.41
CA LYS A 346 -12.51 14.37 -17.60
C LYS A 346 -13.90 13.74 -17.61
N ALA A 347 -14.71 14.00 -16.60
CA ALA A 347 -16.04 13.44 -16.47
C ALA A 347 -17.06 14.15 -17.40
N ASP A 348 -17.97 13.37 -17.98
CA ASP A 348 -19.18 13.93 -18.61
C ASP A 348 -20.11 14.55 -17.57
N TYR A 349 -20.15 13.93 -16.35
CA TYR A 349 -20.94 14.43 -15.23
C TYR A 349 -20.12 14.32 -13.94
N TRP A 350 -20.03 15.43 -13.22
CA TRP A 350 -19.55 15.44 -11.85
C TRP A 350 -20.70 15.74 -10.90
N ILE A 351 -20.88 14.87 -9.90
CA ILE A 351 -21.94 14.96 -8.91
C ILE A 351 -21.28 15.25 -7.54
N PRO A 352 -21.38 16.48 -7.04
CA PRO A 352 -20.83 16.85 -5.73
C PRO A 352 -21.69 16.28 -4.61
N VAL A 353 -21.39 15.05 -4.18
CA VAL A 353 -22.10 14.41 -3.07
C VAL A 353 -21.60 14.96 -1.75
N ARG A 354 -22.53 15.27 -0.84
CA ARG A 354 -22.16 15.61 0.54
C ARG A 354 -21.56 14.35 1.20
N PRO A 355 -20.40 14.47 1.90
CA PRO A 355 -19.83 13.34 2.63
C PRO A 355 -20.86 12.64 3.51
N SER A 356 -20.82 11.30 3.53
CA SER A 356 -21.74 10.41 4.25
C SER A 356 -23.22 10.42 3.75
N THR A 357 -23.51 10.93 2.56
CA THR A 357 -24.84 10.89 1.96
C THR A 357 -24.94 10.02 0.71
N ASP A 358 -23.94 9.21 0.42
CA ASP A 358 -23.93 8.30 -0.73
C ASP A 358 -25.14 7.37 -0.74
N ALA A 359 -25.55 6.87 0.44
CA ALA A 359 -26.72 6.02 0.54
C ALA A 359 -28.01 6.72 0.08
N ALA A 360 -28.18 8.01 0.40
CA ALA A 360 -29.35 8.77 -0.04
C ALA A 360 -29.36 8.93 -1.57
N LEU A 361 -28.21 9.19 -2.18
CA LEU A 361 -28.07 9.27 -3.64
C LEU A 361 -28.50 7.95 -4.29
N TRP A 362 -27.92 6.83 -3.83
CA TRP A 362 -28.17 5.52 -4.42
C TRP A 362 -29.58 5.00 -4.16
N LEU A 363 -30.18 5.30 -3.01
CA LEU A 363 -31.60 5.03 -2.77
C LEU A 363 -32.49 5.83 -3.71
N GLY A 364 -32.14 7.08 -3.99
CA GLY A 364 -32.85 7.90 -4.97
C GLY A 364 -32.78 7.32 -6.40
N VAL A 365 -31.59 6.90 -6.82
CA VAL A 365 -31.39 6.21 -8.12
C VAL A 365 -32.21 4.92 -8.18
N THR A 366 -32.12 4.08 -7.13
CA THR A 366 -32.85 2.82 -7.05
C THR A 366 -34.36 3.05 -7.12
N ARG A 367 -34.87 4.06 -6.42
CA ARG A 367 -36.28 4.43 -6.47
C ARG A 367 -36.75 4.75 -7.88
N LEU A 368 -35.99 5.59 -8.61
CA LEU A 368 -36.31 5.93 -9.99
C LEU A 368 -36.28 4.70 -10.92
N MET A 369 -35.31 3.79 -10.72
CA MET A 369 -35.23 2.55 -11.47
C MET A 369 -36.47 1.67 -11.24
N ILE A 370 -36.95 1.58 -10.01
CA ILE A 370 -38.16 0.79 -9.68
C ILE A 370 -39.41 1.44 -10.29
N ASP A 371 -39.59 2.74 -10.06
CA ASP A 371 -40.78 3.46 -10.51
C ASP A 371 -40.92 3.42 -12.05
N ASN A 372 -39.80 3.47 -12.77
CA ASN A 372 -39.78 3.42 -14.24
C ASN A 372 -39.59 2.01 -14.81
N LYS A 373 -39.46 0.98 -13.98
CA LYS A 373 -39.20 -0.42 -14.37
C LYS A 373 -37.92 -0.57 -15.22
N TRP A 374 -36.85 0.18 -14.89
CA TRP A 374 -35.57 0.14 -15.59
C TRP A 374 -34.66 -0.96 -15.04
N TYR A 375 -35.19 -2.15 -14.88
CA TYR A 375 -34.45 -3.31 -14.39
C TYR A 375 -34.84 -4.55 -15.22
N ASP A 376 -33.92 -5.53 -15.27
CA ASP A 376 -34.21 -6.83 -15.85
C ASP A 376 -35.07 -7.64 -14.89
N GLU A 377 -36.34 -7.78 -15.22
CA GLU A 377 -37.35 -8.45 -14.37
C GLU A 377 -36.99 -9.92 -14.15
N THR A 378 -36.48 -10.61 -15.16
CA THR A 378 -36.11 -12.02 -15.07
C THR A 378 -34.92 -12.20 -14.15
N PHE A 379 -33.90 -11.39 -14.32
CA PHE A 379 -32.72 -11.41 -13.44
C PHE A 379 -33.10 -11.11 -11.98
N VAL A 380 -33.88 -10.05 -11.78
CA VAL A 380 -34.27 -9.62 -10.43
C VAL A 380 -35.05 -10.71 -9.71
N LYS A 381 -35.99 -11.40 -10.40
CA LYS A 381 -36.79 -12.48 -9.83
C LYS A 381 -35.98 -13.74 -9.51
N GLN A 382 -35.00 -14.08 -10.35
CA GLN A 382 -34.26 -15.32 -10.23
C GLN A 382 -33.02 -15.22 -9.34
N PHE A 383 -32.33 -14.07 -9.34
CA PHE A 383 -30.99 -13.96 -8.77
C PHE A 383 -30.87 -12.94 -7.65
N THR A 384 -31.96 -12.26 -7.27
CA THR A 384 -31.93 -11.27 -6.18
C THR A 384 -33.00 -11.55 -5.14
N ASP A 385 -32.89 -10.92 -4.00
CA ASP A 385 -33.90 -10.97 -2.94
C ASP A 385 -34.96 -9.86 -3.05
N PHE A 386 -34.88 -9.01 -4.08
CA PHE A 386 -35.80 -7.89 -4.30
C PHE A 386 -37.30 -8.31 -4.34
N PRO A 387 -37.70 -9.44 -4.94
CA PRO A 387 -39.09 -9.85 -4.94
C PRO A 387 -39.58 -10.44 -3.63
N LEU A 388 -38.71 -10.68 -2.65
CA LEU A 388 -39.08 -11.32 -1.39
C LEU A 388 -39.79 -10.33 -0.46
N LEU A 389 -40.91 -10.78 0.10
CA LEU A 389 -41.66 -9.99 1.05
C LEU A 389 -40.93 -9.90 2.39
N VAL A 390 -40.96 -8.70 2.97
CA VAL A 390 -40.40 -8.43 4.31
C VAL A 390 -41.53 -8.08 5.27
N ARG A 391 -41.53 -8.73 6.42
CA ARG A 391 -42.46 -8.43 7.48
C ARG A 391 -42.17 -7.07 8.11
N THR A 392 -43.16 -6.24 8.23
CA THR A 392 -43.02 -4.87 8.77
C THR A 392 -42.91 -4.84 10.31
N ASP A 393 -43.36 -5.92 10.99
CA ASP A 393 -43.31 -6.03 12.44
C ASP A 393 -41.90 -6.35 12.99
N ASN A 394 -41.06 -7.04 12.24
CA ASN A 394 -39.77 -7.51 12.71
C ASN A 394 -38.61 -7.39 11.70
N GLY A 395 -38.87 -6.87 10.51
CA GLY A 395 -37.87 -6.68 9.45
C GLY A 395 -37.33 -7.99 8.86
N LYS A 396 -37.91 -9.14 9.14
CA LYS A 396 -37.48 -10.44 8.61
C LYS A 396 -38.20 -10.78 7.32
N ARG A 397 -37.57 -11.58 6.48
CA ARG A 397 -38.22 -12.13 5.27
C ARG A 397 -39.39 -12.99 5.66
N LEU A 398 -40.53 -12.82 4.98
CA LEU A 398 -41.71 -13.64 5.15
C LEU A 398 -41.44 -15.05 4.56
N ARG A 399 -41.67 -16.10 5.35
CA ARG A 399 -41.53 -17.48 4.90
C ARG A 399 -42.89 -18.07 4.53
N ALA A 400 -42.90 -18.96 3.54
CA ALA A 400 -44.13 -19.62 3.12
C ALA A 400 -44.84 -20.33 4.26
N ALA A 401 -44.13 -20.99 5.15
CA ALA A 401 -44.68 -21.67 6.34
C ALA A 401 -45.33 -20.72 7.37
N GLU A 402 -45.09 -19.41 7.29
CA GLU A 402 -45.73 -18.42 8.13
C GLU A 402 -47.07 -17.97 7.57
N VAL A 403 -47.37 -18.24 6.30
CA VAL A 403 -48.59 -17.86 5.60
C VAL A 403 -49.44 -19.06 5.24
N PHE A 404 -48.81 -20.16 4.94
CA PHE A 404 -49.45 -21.44 4.57
C PHE A 404 -49.00 -22.52 5.58
N PRO A 405 -49.68 -22.65 6.72
CA PRO A 405 -49.33 -23.61 7.76
C PRO A 405 -49.57 -25.06 7.34
#